data_aac8f44094efce89aa09e932f47b7558
#
_entry.id   aac8f44094efce89aa09e932f47b7558
#
_cell.length_a   1.000
_cell.length_b   1.000
_cell.length_c   1.000
_cell.angle_alpha   90.00
_cell.angle_beta   90.00
_cell.angle_gamma   90.00
#
_symmetry.space_group_name_H-M   'P 1'
#
loop_
_entity.id
_entity.type
_entity.pdbx_description
1 polymer ?
#
loop_
_entity_poly.entity_id
_entity_poly.type
_entity_poly.pdbx_seq_one_letter_code
_entity_poly.pdbx_strand_id
1 'polypeptide(L)'
;MKPKRPSGGLFRYMICGLLVTAAHAAAAINPQAAQLIEQGDAEVKAMHAQEALDLFDQAAKADPDNVEILLRISQQASNLIAQAKTPAEAEGYARRSLDEAKQAVALEPDNSKAHLALAIAYGRLTDFEDNRTKVADSRFVKSEAERTLELDPNDDIAYHVLGRWNYAVATLNPFLKLVAKYVYGGMPDASLEEAVRNYKKAIELAPQRVIHHHELARAYVALGQMDDARKEWETELTLKAEDNEGVTDQNEAREELDRNRP
;
A
#
# COMPACT_ATOMS: atom_id res chain seq x y z
N MET A 1 -2.45 11.93 -80.34
CA MET A 1 -1.26 11.53 -79.55
C MET A 1 -1.50 11.86 -78.07
N LYS A 2 -1.67 10.87 -77.26
CA LYS A 2 -1.81 11.06 -75.75
C LYS A 2 -0.50 10.61 -75.12
N PRO A 3 0.09 11.35 -74.16
CA PRO A 3 1.34 10.93 -73.54
C PRO A 3 1.05 9.87 -72.45
N LYS A 4 1.93 8.85 -72.43
CA LYS A 4 1.96 7.77 -71.40
C LYS A 4 2.38 8.33 -70.04
N ARG A 5 1.65 7.93 -68.95
CA ARG A 5 2.08 8.12 -67.55
C ARG A 5 3.14 7.08 -67.19
N PRO A 6 4.15 7.45 -66.38
CA PRO A 6 5.08 6.46 -65.83
C PRO A 6 4.49 5.80 -64.60
N SER A 7 4.70 4.51 -64.53
CA SER A 7 4.34 3.64 -63.38
C SER A 7 5.26 3.93 -62.18
N GLY A 8 4.71 4.50 -61.11
CA GLY A 8 5.40 4.65 -59.84
C GLY A 8 5.46 3.33 -59.09
N GLY A 9 6.65 2.78 -58.91
CA GLY A 9 6.90 1.65 -58.04
C GLY A 9 6.75 2.03 -56.56
N LEU A 10 5.87 1.34 -55.85
CA LEU A 10 5.77 1.41 -54.40
C LEU A 10 7.00 0.74 -53.77
N PHE A 11 7.93 1.56 -53.25
CA PHE A 11 8.94 1.10 -52.30
C PHE A 11 8.26 0.86 -50.93
N ARG A 12 7.97 -0.40 -50.59
CA ARG A 12 7.58 -0.83 -49.25
C ARG A 12 8.85 -0.82 -48.40
N TYR A 13 8.98 0.21 -47.54
CA TYR A 13 9.92 0.17 -46.42
C TYR A 13 9.39 -0.79 -45.39
N MET A 14 9.97 -1.98 -45.36
CA MET A 14 9.77 -2.97 -44.32
C MET A 14 10.63 -2.53 -43.10
N ILE A 15 10.04 -1.76 -42.17
CA ILE A 15 10.67 -1.44 -40.90
C ILE A 15 10.62 -2.73 -40.08
N CYS A 16 11.72 -3.49 -40.09
CA CYS A 16 11.96 -4.55 -39.11
C CYS A 16 12.25 -3.89 -37.77
N GLY A 17 11.21 -3.66 -36.96
CA GLY A 17 11.37 -3.30 -35.57
C GLY A 17 11.94 -4.51 -34.83
N LEU A 18 13.23 -4.48 -34.51
CA LEU A 18 13.83 -5.38 -33.52
C LEU A 18 13.21 -5.01 -32.16
N LEU A 19 12.21 -5.79 -31.73
CA LEU A 19 11.82 -5.85 -30.34
C LEU A 19 12.97 -6.55 -29.56
N VAL A 20 13.87 -5.73 -29.02
CA VAL A 20 14.82 -6.22 -28.01
C VAL A 20 14.01 -6.42 -26.73
N THR A 21 13.46 -7.60 -26.54
CA THR A 21 13.01 -8.05 -25.22
C THR A 21 14.26 -8.32 -24.41
N ALA A 22 14.71 -7.32 -23.65
CA ALA A 22 15.67 -7.54 -22.60
C ALA A 22 14.99 -8.40 -21.53
N ALA A 23 15.17 -9.71 -21.62
CA ALA A 23 14.90 -10.59 -20.50
C ALA A 23 15.90 -10.20 -19.40
N HIS A 24 15.44 -9.45 -18.39
CA HIS A 24 16.19 -9.29 -17.17
C HIS A 24 16.19 -10.67 -16.49
N ALA A 25 17.29 -11.43 -16.67
CA ALA A 25 17.56 -12.54 -15.80
C ALA A 25 17.69 -11.94 -14.40
N ALA A 26 16.83 -12.35 -13.48
CA ALA A 26 16.98 -11.98 -12.08
C ALA A 26 18.41 -12.29 -11.65
N ALA A 27 19.20 -11.27 -11.41
CA ALA A 27 20.57 -11.46 -10.93
C ALA A 27 20.47 -12.17 -9.58
N ALA A 28 21.32 -13.18 -9.37
CA ALA A 28 21.36 -13.85 -8.08
C ALA A 28 21.69 -12.82 -7.00
N ILE A 29 20.90 -12.81 -5.92
CA ILE A 29 21.11 -11.89 -4.79
C ILE A 29 22.55 -12.00 -4.27
N ASN A 30 23.14 -10.87 -3.92
CA ASN A 30 24.46 -10.83 -3.31
C ASN A 30 24.45 -11.68 -2.01
N PRO A 31 25.39 -12.65 -1.82
CA PRO A 31 25.39 -13.53 -0.65
C PRO A 31 25.44 -12.78 0.70
N GLN A 32 26.17 -11.66 0.77
CA GLN A 32 26.20 -10.82 1.96
C GLN A 32 24.84 -10.15 2.21
N ALA A 33 24.19 -9.67 1.15
CA ALA A 33 22.85 -9.10 1.26
C ALA A 33 21.84 -10.15 1.71
N ALA A 34 21.90 -11.38 1.17
CA ALA A 34 21.02 -12.48 1.57
C ALA A 34 21.13 -12.79 3.07
N GLN A 35 22.34 -12.83 3.63
CA GLN A 35 22.56 -13.06 5.07
C GLN A 35 21.97 -11.92 5.92
N LEU A 36 22.15 -10.67 5.48
CA LEU A 36 21.61 -9.50 6.19
C LEU A 36 20.07 -9.45 6.13
N ILE A 37 19.46 -9.88 5.02
CA ILE A 37 18.00 -10.04 4.90
C ILE A 37 17.51 -11.07 5.91
N GLU A 38 18.14 -12.25 6.01
CA GLU A 38 17.74 -13.28 6.96
C GLU A 38 17.79 -12.78 8.41
N GLN A 39 18.84 -12.04 8.77
CA GLN A 39 18.95 -11.41 10.09
C GLN A 39 17.87 -10.36 10.31
N GLY A 40 17.66 -9.49 9.33
CA GLY A 40 16.59 -8.46 9.39
C GLY A 40 15.19 -9.09 9.51
N ASP A 41 14.90 -10.16 8.77
CA ASP A 41 13.63 -10.88 8.88
C ASP A 41 13.44 -11.54 10.27
N ALA A 42 14.52 -11.90 10.96
CA ALA A 42 14.45 -12.36 12.34
C ALA A 42 14.08 -11.23 13.31
N GLU A 43 14.63 -10.03 13.11
CA GLU A 43 14.28 -8.84 13.89
C GLU A 43 12.83 -8.38 13.63
N VAL A 44 12.34 -8.49 12.39
CA VAL A 44 10.90 -8.24 12.07
C VAL A 44 10.02 -9.19 12.89
N LYS A 45 10.34 -10.48 12.96
CA LYS A 45 9.57 -11.46 13.77
C LYS A 45 9.63 -11.18 15.27
N ALA A 46 10.70 -10.53 15.73
CA ALA A 46 10.86 -10.08 17.10
C ALA A 46 10.20 -8.72 17.38
N MET A 47 9.55 -8.10 16.37
CA MET A 47 8.95 -6.74 16.42
C MET A 47 9.98 -5.61 16.68
N HIS A 48 11.23 -5.82 16.31
CA HIS A 48 12.32 -4.86 16.42
C HIS A 48 12.52 -4.11 15.09
N ALA A 49 11.59 -3.20 14.78
CA ALA A 49 11.54 -2.56 13.45
C ALA A 49 12.79 -1.72 13.12
N GLN A 50 13.41 -1.06 14.12
CA GLN A 50 14.62 -0.25 13.89
C GLN A 50 15.83 -1.13 13.57
N GLU A 51 16.04 -2.19 14.34
CA GLU A 51 17.13 -3.15 14.13
C GLU A 51 16.99 -3.85 12.77
N ALA A 52 15.75 -4.19 12.39
CA ALA A 52 15.46 -4.75 11.07
C ALA A 52 15.80 -3.75 9.95
N LEU A 53 15.40 -2.48 10.09
CA LEU A 53 15.71 -1.43 9.12
C LEU A 53 17.22 -1.24 8.96
N ASP A 54 17.99 -1.21 10.06
CA ASP A 54 19.44 -1.05 10.04
C ASP A 54 20.13 -2.21 9.29
N LEU A 55 19.61 -3.43 9.40
CA LEU A 55 20.12 -4.60 8.68
C LEU A 55 19.77 -4.55 7.20
N PHE A 56 18.55 -4.15 6.84
CA PHE A 56 18.16 -3.97 5.44
C PHE A 56 18.92 -2.83 4.77
N ASP A 57 19.27 -1.76 5.50
CA ASP A 57 20.15 -0.70 5.02
C ASP A 57 21.57 -1.19 4.70
N GLN A 58 22.07 -2.11 5.49
CA GLN A 58 23.34 -2.73 5.19
C GLN A 58 23.25 -3.69 3.97
N ALA A 59 22.11 -4.39 3.84
CA ALA A 59 21.84 -5.23 2.67
C ALA A 59 21.76 -4.38 1.39
N ALA A 60 21.09 -3.22 1.42
CA ALA A 60 21.00 -2.31 0.29
C ALA A 60 22.36 -1.73 -0.15
N LYS A 61 23.31 -1.56 0.77
CA LYS A 61 24.68 -1.17 0.40
C LYS A 61 25.42 -2.24 -0.38
N ALA A 62 25.08 -3.51 -0.15
CA ALA A 62 25.71 -4.65 -0.84
C ALA A 62 24.98 -4.99 -2.16
N ASP A 63 23.68 -4.65 -2.28
CA ASP A 63 22.83 -4.95 -3.44
C ASP A 63 21.75 -3.87 -3.59
N PRO A 64 22.12 -2.67 -4.09
CA PRO A 64 21.27 -1.46 -4.02
C PRO A 64 20.02 -1.48 -4.91
N ASP A 65 20.04 -2.24 -6.02
CA ASP A 65 18.93 -2.32 -6.97
C ASP A 65 18.06 -3.58 -6.76
N ASN A 66 18.15 -4.18 -5.58
CA ASN A 66 17.39 -5.35 -5.22
C ASN A 66 16.00 -4.94 -4.70
N VAL A 67 14.97 -5.22 -5.49
CA VAL A 67 13.57 -4.84 -5.16
C VAL A 67 13.10 -5.46 -3.86
N GLU A 68 13.52 -6.68 -3.53
CA GLU A 68 13.14 -7.35 -2.28
C GLU A 68 13.68 -6.60 -1.04
N ILE A 69 14.88 -6.02 -1.12
CA ILE A 69 15.46 -5.20 -0.06
C ILE A 69 14.72 -3.87 0.05
N LEU A 70 14.47 -3.19 -1.08
CA LEU A 70 13.74 -1.92 -1.10
C LEU A 70 12.35 -2.06 -0.47
N LEU A 71 11.64 -3.14 -0.76
CA LEU A 71 10.32 -3.42 -0.18
C LEU A 71 10.39 -3.62 1.34
N ARG A 72 11.42 -4.31 1.84
CA ARG A 72 11.62 -4.47 3.29
C ARG A 72 11.93 -3.15 3.98
N ILE A 73 12.78 -2.31 3.38
CA ILE A 73 13.08 -0.98 3.90
C ILE A 73 11.81 -0.13 3.93
N SER A 74 11.06 -0.09 2.83
CA SER A 74 9.79 0.63 2.74
C SER A 74 8.82 0.21 3.84
N GLN A 75 8.66 -1.09 4.07
CA GLN A 75 7.77 -1.61 5.11
C GLN A 75 8.25 -1.24 6.51
N GLN A 76 9.55 -1.42 6.84
CA GLN A 76 10.04 -1.09 8.18
C GLN A 76 10.02 0.42 8.45
N ALA A 77 10.35 1.25 7.46
CA ALA A 77 10.17 2.69 7.57
C ALA A 77 8.70 3.06 7.85
N SER A 78 7.75 2.41 7.17
CA SER A 78 6.32 2.59 7.44
C SER A 78 5.91 2.20 8.86
N ASN A 79 6.43 1.09 9.39
CA ASN A 79 6.17 0.61 10.74
C ASN A 79 6.74 1.54 11.83
N LEU A 80 7.85 2.22 11.54
CA LEU A 80 8.51 3.13 12.47
C LEU A 80 7.81 4.49 12.60
N ILE A 81 6.89 4.84 11.72
CA ILE A 81 6.13 6.11 11.81
C ILE A 81 5.42 6.22 13.17
N ALA A 82 4.76 5.16 13.62
CA ALA A 82 4.05 5.16 14.91
C ALA A 82 4.98 5.17 16.13
N GLN A 83 6.25 4.78 15.96
CA GLN A 83 7.25 4.74 17.03
C GLN A 83 8.13 5.99 17.08
N ALA A 84 7.97 6.90 16.11
CA ALA A 84 8.76 8.12 16.01
C ALA A 84 8.56 9.04 17.23
N LYS A 85 9.65 9.62 17.71
CA LYS A 85 9.63 10.49 18.89
C LYS A 85 9.19 11.92 18.59
N THR A 86 9.26 12.32 17.32
CA THR A 86 8.89 13.65 16.85
C THR A 86 8.13 13.59 15.53
N PRO A 87 7.25 14.58 15.24
CA PRO A 87 6.57 14.64 13.93
C PRO A 87 7.54 14.68 12.74
N ALA A 88 8.68 15.33 12.88
CA ALA A 88 9.69 15.41 11.81
C ALA A 88 10.35 14.04 11.55
N GLU A 89 10.58 13.25 12.60
CA GLU A 89 11.09 11.89 12.47
C GLU A 89 10.04 10.97 11.79
N ALA A 90 8.78 11.09 12.20
CA ALA A 90 7.67 10.36 11.58
C ALA A 90 7.53 10.69 10.09
N GLU A 91 7.58 11.97 9.73
CA GLU A 91 7.56 12.41 8.33
C GLU A 91 8.78 11.87 7.56
N GLY A 92 9.96 11.86 8.18
CA GLY A 92 11.19 11.30 7.58
C GLY A 92 11.02 9.82 7.21
N TYR A 93 10.44 9.02 8.09
CA TYR A 93 10.12 7.61 7.82
C TYR A 93 9.07 7.45 6.71
N ALA A 94 8.01 8.27 6.72
CA ALA A 94 6.98 8.23 5.69
C ALA A 94 7.55 8.55 4.29
N ARG A 95 8.38 9.59 4.18
CA ARG A 95 9.06 9.95 2.93
C ARG A 95 10.01 8.87 2.47
N ARG A 96 10.79 8.31 3.38
CA ARG A 96 11.68 7.20 3.07
C ARG A 96 10.91 5.99 2.53
N SER A 97 9.84 5.57 3.19
CA SER A 97 8.99 4.48 2.72
C SER A 97 8.52 4.73 1.28
N LEU A 98 8.10 5.96 0.96
CA LEU A 98 7.65 6.34 -0.37
C LEU A 98 8.77 6.29 -1.42
N ASP A 99 9.97 6.76 -1.09
CA ASP A 99 11.10 6.81 -2.03
C ASP A 99 11.56 5.38 -2.40
N GLU A 100 11.67 4.48 -1.42
CA GLU A 100 12.03 3.08 -1.65
C GLU A 100 10.96 2.34 -2.46
N ALA A 101 9.67 2.56 -2.17
CA ALA A 101 8.57 1.97 -2.94
C ALA A 101 8.55 2.48 -4.40
N LYS A 102 8.82 3.77 -4.64
CA LYS A 102 8.94 4.32 -5.99
C LYS A 102 10.09 3.70 -6.76
N GLN A 103 11.23 3.51 -6.11
CA GLN A 103 12.38 2.85 -6.74
C GLN A 103 12.04 1.39 -7.07
N ALA A 104 11.37 0.66 -6.18
CA ALA A 104 10.94 -0.71 -6.42
C ALA A 104 10.02 -0.82 -7.65
N VAL A 105 9.01 0.06 -7.79
CA VAL A 105 8.14 0.10 -8.98
C VAL A 105 8.91 0.47 -10.25
N ALA A 106 9.89 1.39 -10.15
CA ALA A 106 10.70 1.79 -11.30
C ALA A 106 11.58 0.63 -11.82
N LEU A 107 12.09 -0.22 -10.91
CA LEU A 107 12.89 -1.39 -11.26
C LEU A 107 12.02 -2.55 -11.78
N GLU A 108 10.88 -2.79 -11.16
CA GLU A 108 9.97 -3.89 -11.50
C GLU A 108 8.51 -3.39 -11.65
N PRO A 109 8.13 -2.81 -12.81
CA PRO A 109 6.80 -2.20 -13.00
C PRO A 109 5.61 -3.18 -12.97
N ASP A 110 5.85 -4.48 -13.05
CA ASP A 110 4.82 -5.52 -12.97
C ASP A 110 4.90 -6.32 -11.65
N ASN A 111 5.59 -5.81 -10.62
CA ASN A 111 5.66 -6.41 -9.31
C ASN A 111 4.49 -5.93 -8.43
N SER A 112 3.53 -6.82 -8.12
CA SER A 112 2.37 -6.48 -7.30
C SER A 112 2.74 -5.93 -5.91
N LYS A 113 3.79 -6.49 -5.28
CA LYS A 113 4.26 -6.04 -3.96
C LYS A 113 4.85 -4.63 -4.00
N ALA A 114 5.49 -4.24 -5.11
CA ALA A 114 6.01 -2.89 -5.27
C ALA A 114 4.87 -1.86 -5.37
N HIS A 115 3.82 -2.17 -6.14
CA HIS A 115 2.61 -1.33 -6.21
C HIS A 115 1.89 -1.26 -4.87
N LEU A 116 1.78 -2.38 -4.14
CA LEU A 116 1.21 -2.39 -2.79
C LEU A 116 2.01 -1.50 -1.83
N ALA A 117 3.33 -1.65 -1.79
CA ALA A 117 4.20 -0.81 -0.96
C ALA A 117 4.03 0.67 -1.30
N LEU A 118 3.92 1.00 -2.59
CA LEU A 118 3.69 2.36 -3.06
C LEU A 118 2.33 2.92 -2.60
N ALA A 119 1.26 2.11 -2.68
CA ALA A 119 -0.06 2.49 -2.19
C ALA A 119 -0.05 2.79 -0.68
N ILE A 120 0.58 1.91 0.11
CA ILE A 120 0.72 2.08 1.57
C ILE A 120 1.52 3.34 1.89
N ALA A 121 2.67 3.53 1.23
CA ALA A 121 3.56 4.67 1.47
C ALA A 121 2.88 6.01 1.17
N TYR A 122 2.13 6.12 0.06
CA TYR A 122 1.29 7.30 -0.21
C TYR A 122 0.24 7.51 0.89
N GLY A 123 -0.42 6.45 1.33
CA GLY A 123 -1.39 6.51 2.42
C GLY A 123 -0.78 7.06 3.72
N ARG A 124 0.37 6.54 4.13
CA ARG A 124 1.09 6.98 5.34
C ARG A 124 1.60 8.44 5.23
N LEU A 125 1.97 8.89 4.04
CA LEU A 125 2.45 10.26 3.85
C LEU A 125 1.33 11.30 3.95
N THR A 126 0.07 10.95 3.68
CA THR A 126 -1.05 11.91 3.71
C THR A 126 -1.19 12.64 5.04
N ASP A 127 -0.77 12.07 6.17
CA ASP A 127 -0.88 12.70 7.48
C ASP A 127 0.04 13.94 7.62
N PHE A 128 1.10 14.02 6.82
CA PHE A 128 2.12 15.07 6.83
C PHE A 128 1.95 16.11 5.73
N GLU A 129 0.98 15.93 4.81
CA GLU A 129 0.82 16.77 3.63
C GLU A 129 -0.28 17.83 3.79
N ASP A 130 -0.20 18.90 2.98
CA ASP A 130 -1.29 19.87 2.87
C ASP A 130 -2.51 19.27 2.14
N ASN A 131 -3.67 19.92 2.26
CA ASN A 131 -4.94 19.41 1.72
C ASN A 131 -4.91 19.16 0.19
N ARG A 132 -4.11 19.92 -0.56
CA ARG A 132 -4.01 19.75 -2.01
C ARG A 132 -3.24 18.48 -2.34
N THR A 133 -2.11 18.29 -1.69
CA THR A 133 -1.25 17.12 -1.84
C THR A 133 -1.97 15.88 -1.35
N LYS A 134 -2.68 15.95 -0.20
CA LYS A 134 -3.56 14.84 0.28
C LYS A 134 -4.54 14.36 -0.76
N VAL A 135 -5.23 15.25 -1.47
CA VAL A 135 -6.17 14.87 -2.53
C VAL A 135 -5.47 14.22 -3.71
N ALA A 136 -4.28 14.72 -4.10
CA ALA A 136 -3.50 14.13 -5.18
C ALA A 136 -2.99 12.74 -4.79
N ASP A 137 -2.38 12.60 -3.63
CA ASP A 137 -1.80 11.35 -3.13
C ASP A 137 -2.86 10.29 -2.86
N SER A 138 -4.04 10.69 -2.38
CA SER A 138 -5.19 9.79 -2.22
C SER A 138 -5.60 9.07 -3.53
N ARG A 139 -5.41 9.71 -4.69
CA ARG A 139 -5.66 9.05 -5.98
C ARG A 139 -4.60 7.99 -6.28
N PHE A 140 -3.33 8.25 -5.92
CA PHE A 140 -2.28 7.25 -6.06
C PHE A 140 -2.50 6.07 -5.12
N VAL A 141 -2.93 6.29 -3.88
CA VAL A 141 -3.31 5.18 -2.98
C VAL A 141 -4.30 4.24 -3.67
N LYS A 142 -5.38 4.80 -4.25
CA LYS A 142 -6.39 3.99 -4.93
C LYS A 142 -5.83 3.29 -6.18
N SER A 143 -5.18 4.03 -7.07
CA SER A 143 -4.68 3.47 -8.34
C SER A 143 -3.62 2.40 -8.15
N GLU A 144 -2.71 2.57 -7.19
CA GLU A 144 -1.66 1.60 -6.92
C GLU A 144 -2.20 0.32 -6.24
N ALA A 145 -3.19 0.46 -5.33
CA ALA A 145 -3.88 -0.68 -4.75
C ALA A 145 -4.71 -1.45 -5.81
N GLU A 146 -5.39 -0.75 -6.72
CA GLU A 146 -6.07 -1.37 -7.87
C GLU A 146 -5.08 -2.08 -8.79
N ARG A 147 -3.92 -1.47 -9.07
CA ARG A 147 -2.86 -2.11 -9.86
C ARG A 147 -2.30 -3.36 -9.18
N THR A 148 -2.16 -3.34 -7.86
CA THR A 148 -1.80 -4.55 -7.10
C THR A 148 -2.78 -5.68 -7.37
N LEU A 149 -4.09 -5.42 -7.31
CA LEU A 149 -5.12 -6.44 -7.54
C LEU A 149 -5.24 -6.89 -9.01
N GLU A 150 -4.85 -6.06 -9.98
CA GLU A 150 -4.72 -6.48 -11.38
C GLU A 150 -3.59 -7.51 -11.54
N LEU A 151 -2.49 -7.36 -10.79
CA LEU A 151 -1.32 -8.23 -10.84
C LEU A 151 -1.46 -9.46 -9.94
N ASP A 152 -2.05 -9.28 -8.75
CA ASP A 152 -2.37 -10.34 -7.77
C ASP A 152 -3.78 -10.14 -7.20
N PRO A 153 -4.81 -10.79 -7.76
CA PRO A 153 -6.19 -10.67 -7.28
C PRO A 153 -6.45 -11.25 -5.88
N ASN A 154 -5.48 -11.91 -5.28
CA ASN A 154 -5.60 -12.52 -3.95
C ASN A 154 -4.80 -11.78 -2.87
N ASP A 155 -4.35 -10.58 -3.13
CA ASP A 155 -3.65 -9.75 -2.15
C ASP A 155 -4.66 -9.16 -1.13
N ASP A 156 -4.65 -9.69 0.09
CA ASP A 156 -5.54 -9.27 1.19
C ASP A 156 -5.27 -7.84 1.64
N ILE A 157 -4.00 -7.42 1.63
CA ILE A 157 -3.61 -6.06 2.04
C ILE A 157 -4.04 -5.02 1.01
N ALA A 158 -4.04 -5.34 -0.28
CA ALA A 158 -4.55 -4.42 -1.29
C ALA A 158 -6.06 -4.16 -1.12
N TYR A 159 -6.85 -5.18 -0.81
CA TYR A 159 -8.26 -4.99 -0.43
C TYR A 159 -8.39 -4.16 0.86
N HIS A 160 -7.57 -4.42 1.86
CA HIS A 160 -7.54 -3.63 3.08
C HIS A 160 -7.24 -2.14 2.79
N VAL A 161 -6.24 -1.84 1.97
CA VAL A 161 -5.89 -0.47 1.57
C VAL A 161 -7.06 0.22 0.85
N LEU A 162 -7.73 -0.48 -0.07
CA LEU A 162 -8.95 0.05 -0.72
C LEU A 162 -10.10 0.26 0.27
N GLY A 163 -10.24 -0.62 1.26
CA GLY A 163 -11.18 -0.46 2.36
C GLY A 163 -10.92 0.83 3.14
N ARG A 164 -9.69 1.05 3.58
CA ARG A 164 -9.25 2.27 4.29
C ARG A 164 -9.44 3.53 3.44
N TRP A 165 -9.10 3.46 2.16
CA TRP A 165 -9.29 4.57 1.24
C TRP A 165 -10.77 4.94 1.13
N ASN A 166 -11.67 3.96 0.91
CA ASN A 166 -13.11 4.17 0.84
C ASN A 166 -13.65 4.76 2.14
N TYR A 167 -13.26 4.21 3.29
CA TYR A 167 -13.64 4.72 4.60
C TYR A 167 -13.22 6.18 4.78
N ALA A 168 -11.96 6.50 4.55
CA ALA A 168 -11.41 7.83 4.74
C ALA A 168 -12.14 8.87 3.86
N VAL A 169 -12.37 8.57 2.58
CA VAL A 169 -13.06 9.47 1.66
C VAL A 169 -14.55 9.57 1.99
N ALA A 170 -15.20 8.46 2.35
CA ALA A 170 -16.62 8.46 2.72
C ALA A 170 -16.91 9.25 3.99
N THR A 171 -16.00 9.24 4.96
CA THR A 171 -16.13 9.95 6.25
C THR A 171 -15.62 11.39 6.23
N LEU A 172 -15.03 11.86 5.12
CA LEU A 172 -14.65 13.27 4.98
C LEU A 172 -15.83 14.20 5.27
N ASN A 173 -15.55 15.27 6.01
CA ASN A 173 -16.49 16.35 6.25
C ASN A 173 -17.07 16.86 4.90
N PRO A 174 -18.41 17.12 4.81
CA PRO A 174 -19.04 17.60 3.58
C PRO A 174 -18.42 18.87 3.00
N PHE A 175 -17.92 19.77 3.85
CA PHE A 175 -17.21 20.97 3.41
C PHE A 175 -15.88 20.61 2.72
N LEU A 176 -15.11 19.68 3.29
CA LEU A 176 -13.85 19.20 2.67
C LEU A 176 -14.11 18.48 1.34
N LYS A 177 -15.18 17.68 1.25
CA LYS A 177 -15.62 17.09 -0.03
C LYS A 177 -15.92 18.15 -1.08
N LEU A 178 -16.58 19.22 -0.68
CA LEU A 178 -16.90 20.34 -1.57
C LEU A 178 -15.63 21.07 -2.05
N VAL A 179 -14.69 21.35 -1.12
CA VAL A 179 -13.40 21.94 -1.45
C VAL A 179 -12.61 21.02 -2.39
N ALA A 180 -12.53 19.72 -2.09
CA ALA A 180 -11.87 18.75 -2.95
C ALA A 180 -12.46 18.76 -4.37
N LYS A 181 -13.80 18.82 -4.48
CA LYS A 181 -14.49 18.85 -5.77
C LYS A 181 -14.18 20.08 -6.60
N TYR A 182 -14.24 21.27 -6.00
CA TYR A 182 -14.15 22.53 -6.76
C TYR A 182 -12.73 23.08 -6.89
N VAL A 183 -11.86 22.78 -5.92
CA VAL A 183 -10.49 23.33 -5.90
C VAL A 183 -9.48 22.34 -6.48
N TYR A 184 -9.67 21.03 -6.22
CA TYR A 184 -8.69 20.00 -6.55
C TYR A 184 -9.18 18.99 -7.59
N GLY A 185 -10.32 19.27 -8.26
CA GLY A 185 -10.87 18.42 -9.32
C GLY A 185 -11.59 17.17 -8.82
N GLY A 186 -11.97 17.14 -7.53
CA GLY A 186 -12.72 16.04 -6.91
C GLY A 186 -11.87 14.85 -6.49
N MET A 187 -12.49 13.96 -5.74
CA MET A 187 -11.99 12.63 -5.43
C MET A 187 -12.87 11.59 -6.14
N PRO A 188 -12.33 10.41 -6.46
CA PRO A 188 -13.18 9.31 -6.94
C PRO A 188 -14.30 8.99 -5.94
N ASP A 189 -15.40 8.44 -6.45
CA ASP A 189 -16.52 8.02 -5.61
C ASP A 189 -16.07 6.97 -4.60
N ALA A 190 -16.55 7.12 -3.36
CA ALA A 190 -16.25 6.24 -2.24
C ALA A 190 -17.46 6.14 -1.31
N SER A 191 -17.65 4.98 -0.69
CA SER A 191 -18.72 4.76 0.28
C SER A 191 -18.27 3.83 1.42
N LEU A 192 -18.99 3.90 2.55
CA LEU A 192 -18.76 2.99 3.67
C LEU A 192 -19.13 1.54 3.32
N GLU A 193 -20.14 1.34 2.46
CA GLU A 193 -20.53 0.03 1.97
C GLU A 193 -19.42 -0.60 1.12
N GLU A 194 -18.72 0.21 0.31
CA GLU A 194 -17.55 -0.26 -0.45
C GLU A 194 -16.39 -0.59 0.48
N ALA A 195 -16.15 0.23 1.52
CA ALA A 195 -15.16 -0.08 2.55
C ALA A 195 -15.44 -1.45 3.20
N VAL A 196 -16.69 -1.69 3.63
CA VAL A 196 -17.12 -2.99 4.20
C VAL A 196 -16.89 -4.14 3.22
N ARG A 197 -17.23 -3.99 1.93
CA ARG A 197 -16.99 -5.05 0.93
C ARG A 197 -15.51 -5.40 0.80
N ASN A 198 -14.65 -4.39 0.74
CA ASN A 198 -13.21 -4.57 0.63
C ASN A 198 -12.62 -5.25 1.88
N TYR A 199 -12.99 -4.80 3.09
CA TYR A 199 -12.53 -5.45 4.33
C TYR A 199 -13.02 -6.88 4.46
N LYS A 200 -14.28 -7.18 4.10
CA LYS A 200 -14.77 -8.56 4.07
C LYS A 200 -13.98 -9.44 3.10
N LYS A 201 -13.59 -8.88 1.94
CA LYS A 201 -12.76 -9.62 0.99
C LYS A 201 -11.36 -9.85 1.54
N ALA A 202 -10.77 -8.88 2.23
CA ALA A 202 -9.50 -9.04 2.94
C ALA A 202 -9.57 -10.15 4.00
N ILE A 203 -10.64 -10.19 4.81
CA ILE A 203 -10.88 -11.25 5.82
C ILE A 203 -11.07 -12.62 5.16
N GLU A 204 -11.79 -12.70 4.04
CA GLU A 204 -11.95 -13.96 3.30
C GLU A 204 -10.59 -14.55 2.89
N LEU A 205 -9.64 -13.71 2.49
CA LEU A 205 -8.30 -14.10 2.06
C LEU A 205 -7.35 -14.37 3.22
N ALA A 206 -7.44 -13.57 4.30
CA ALA A 206 -6.56 -13.65 5.47
C ALA A 206 -7.35 -13.49 6.79
N PRO A 207 -8.15 -14.51 7.20
CA PRO A 207 -9.07 -14.39 8.35
C PRO A 207 -8.38 -14.28 9.71
N GLN A 208 -7.07 -14.49 9.78
CA GLN A 208 -6.31 -14.42 11.04
C GLN A 208 -5.66 -13.04 11.25
N ARG A 209 -5.82 -12.12 10.31
CA ARG A 209 -5.16 -10.82 10.37
C ARG A 209 -6.00 -9.80 11.13
N VAL A 210 -5.50 -9.39 12.30
CA VAL A 210 -6.16 -8.48 13.26
C VAL A 210 -6.67 -7.21 12.59
N ILE A 211 -5.84 -6.52 11.81
CA ILE A 211 -6.16 -5.22 11.21
C ILE A 211 -7.40 -5.23 10.30
N HIS A 212 -7.74 -6.36 9.70
CA HIS A 212 -8.92 -6.45 8.83
C HIS A 212 -10.22 -6.40 9.63
N HIS A 213 -10.27 -7.13 10.75
CA HIS A 213 -11.41 -7.14 11.66
C HIS A 213 -11.56 -5.79 12.35
N HIS A 214 -10.46 -5.19 12.80
CA HIS A 214 -10.45 -3.87 13.42
C HIS A 214 -11.08 -2.81 12.50
N GLU A 215 -10.58 -2.68 11.27
CA GLU A 215 -11.07 -1.68 10.33
C GLU A 215 -12.50 -1.99 9.82
N LEU A 216 -12.90 -3.27 9.71
CA LEU A 216 -14.29 -3.63 9.42
C LEU A 216 -15.22 -3.20 10.54
N ALA A 217 -14.83 -3.41 11.82
CA ALA A 217 -15.60 -2.94 12.95
C ALA A 217 -15.77 -1.41 12.94
N ARG A 218 -14.71 -0.65 12.66
CA ARG A 218 -14.77 0.81 12.51
C ARG A 218 -15.74 1.24 11.38
N ALA A 219 -15.73 0.52 10.26
CA ALA A 219 -16.66 0.80 9.17
C ALA A 219 -18.12 0.52 9.57
N TYR A 220 -18.37 -0.55 10.33
CA TYR A 220 -19.69 -0.84 10.88
C TYR A 220 -20.16 0.22 11.88
N VAL A 221 -19.29 0.72 12.76
CA VAL A 221 -19.60 1.84 13.66
C VAL A 221 -20.04 3.07 12.85
N ALA A 222 -19.30 3.42 11.79
CA ALA A 222 -19.63 4.55 10.93
C ALA A 222 -20.97 4.39 10.19
N LEU A 223 -21.41 3.16 9.94
CA LEU A 223 -22.72 2.81 9.39
C LEU A 223 -23.83 2.71 10.46
N GLY A 224 -23.51 2.84 11.74
CA GLY A 224 -24.47 2.63 12.84
C GLY A 224 -24.82 1.15 13.11
N GLN A 225 -24.05 0.22 12.56
CA GLN A 225 -24.24 -1.23 12.69
C GLN A 225 -23.44 -1.78 13.88
N MET A 226 -23.82 -1.34 15.10
CA MET A 226 -23.04 -1.62 16.32
C MET A 226 -22.94 -3.11 16.66
N ASP A 227 -24.00 -3.90 16.38
CA ASP A 227 -23.99 -5.35 16.67
C ASP A 227 -22.97 -6.09 15.78
N ASP A 228 -22.78 -5.64 14.54
CA ASP A 228 -21.80 -6.22 13.63
C ASP A 228 -20.38 -5.75 14.00
N ALA A 229 -20.20 -4.49 14.39
CA ALA A 229 -18.93 -3.99 14.91
C ALA A 229 -18.46 -4.80 16.14
N ARG A 230 -19.38 -5.08 17.08
CA ARG A 230 -19.09 -5.88 18.27
C ARG A 230 -18.58 -7.29 17.92
N LYS A 231 -19.19 -7.96 16.95
CA LYS A 231 -18.75 -9.31 16.51
C LYS A 231 -17.32 -9.29 15.96
N GLU A 232 -16.99 -8.25 15.21
CA GLU A 232 -15.63 -8.13 14.65
C GLU A 232 -14.60 -7.87 15.75
N TRP A 233 -14.86 -6.99 16.74
CA TRP A 233 -13.99 -6.78 17.89
C TRP A 233 -13.85 -8.05 18.74
N GLU A 234 -14.94 -8.79 18.99
CA GLU A 234 -14.88 -10.07 19.70
C GLU A 234 -14.02 -11.09 18.95
N THR A 235 -14.13 -11.15 17.63
CA THR A 235 -13.30 -12.02 16.79
C THR A 235 -11.84 -11.59 16.84
N GLU A 236 -11.56 -10.30 16.66
CA GLU A 236 -10.23 -9.70 16.71
C GLU A 236 -9.47 -10.08 17.99
N LEU A 237 -10.15 -10.05 19.15
CA LEU A 237 -9.56 -10.40 20.44
C LEU A 237 -9.19 -11.89 20.59
N THR A 238 -9.67 -12.77 19.71
CA THR A 238 -9.28 -14.19 19.70
C THR A 238 -8.04 -14.45 18.85
N LEU A 239 -7.64 -13.48 18.03
CA LEU A 239 -6.52 -13.62 17.09
C LEU A 239 -5.19 -13.28 17.76
N LYS A 240 -4.09 -13.70 17.13
CA LYS A 240 -2.74 -13.31 17.55
C LYS A 240 -2.32 -12.06 16.77
N ALA A 241 -1.99 -10.99 17.47
CA ALA A 241 -1.40 -9.81 16.83
C ALA A 241 -0.05 -10.17 16.19
N GLU A 242 0.16 -9.69 14.96
CA GLU A 242 1.37 -9.96 14.16
C GLU A 242 2.44 -8.89 14.37
N ASP A 243 2.03 -7.70 14.83
CA ASP A 243 2.90 -6.53 15.05
C ASP A 243 2.35 -5.61 16.16
N ASN A 244 3.05 -4.51 16.40
CA ASN A 244 2.68 -3.54 17.42
C ASN A 244 1.38 -2.78 17.07
N GLU A 245 1.06 -2.60 15.79
CA GLU A 245 -0.21 -1.99 15.35
C GLU A 245 -1.37 -2.90 15.75
N GLY A 246 -1.29 -4.20 15.46
CA GLY A 246 -2.30 -5.17 15.87
C GLY A 246 -2.48 -5.31 17.38
N VAL A 247 -1.40 -5.14 18.18
CA VAL A 247 -1.52 -5.07 19.65
C VAL A 247 -2.31 -3.82 20.09
N THR A 248 -2.07 -2.70 19.42
CA THR A 248 -2.79 -1.43 19.69
C THR A 248 -4.26 -1.57 19.32
N ASP A 249 -4.56 -2.11 18.13
CA ASP A 249 -5.92 -2.36 17.65
C ASP A 249 -6.72 -3.21 18.64
N GLN A 250 -6.12 -4.31 19.13
CA GLN A 250 -6.77 -5.15 20.14
C GLN A 250 -7.03 -4.44 21.48
N ASN A 251 -6.20 -3.49 21.87
CA ASN A 251 -6.46 -2.67 23.06
C ASN A 251 -7.64 -1.72 22.82
N GLU A 252 -7.69 -1.08 21.65
CA GLU A 252 -8.81 -0.24 21.25
C GLU A 252 -10.12 -1.05 21.17
N ALA A 253 -10.08 -2.27 20.61
CA ALA A 253 -11.25 -3.16 20.56
C ALA A 253 -11.80 -3.49 21.96
N ARG A 254 -10.92 -3.74 22.96
CA ARG A 254 -11.34 -3.96 24.35
C ARG A 254 -12.03 -2.74 24.93
N GLU A 255 -11.48 -1.55 24.73
CA GLU A 255 -12.06 -0.29 25.18
C GLU A 255 -13.42 -0.01 24.54
N GLU A 256 -13.56 -0.28 23.23
CA GLU A 256 -14.83 -0.11 22.54
C GLU A 256 -15.90 -1.09 23.02
N LEU A 257 -15.56 -2.35 23.25
CA LEU A 257 -16.47 -3.34 23.84
C LEU A 257 -16.91 -2.95 25.25
N ASP A 258 -15.99 -2.43 26.07
CA ASP A 258 -16.30 -1.98 27.42
C ASP A 258 -17.20 -0.73 27.43
N ARG A 259 -16.95 0.22 26.54
CA ARG A 259 -17.72 1.47 26.39
C ARG A 259 -19.14 1.22 25.89
N ASN A 260 -19.32 0.19 25.07
CA ASN A 260 -20.58 -0.16 24.42
C ASN A 260 -21.23 -1.42 25.02
N ARG A 261 -20.99 -1.70 26.29
CA ARG A 261 -21.71 -2.77 27.01
C ARG A 261 -23.20 -2.47 27.03
N PRO A 262 -24.07 -3.48 26.79
CA PRO A 262 -25.52 -3.30 26.83
C PRO A 262 -26.04 -2.92 28.22
#